data_3c65fb93c5c16bf1389f9eb443bc0d36
#
_entry.id   3c65fb93c5c16bf1389f9eb443bc0d36
#
_cell.length_a   1.000
_cell.length_b   1.000
_cell.length_c   1.000
_cell.angle_alpha   90.00
_cell.angle_beta   90.00
_cell.angle_gamma   90.00
#
_symmetry.space_group_name_H-M   'P 1'
#
loop_
_entity.id
_entity.type
_entity.pdbx_description
1 polymer ?
#
loop_
_entity_poly.entity_id
_entity_poly.type
_entity_poly.pdbx_seq_one_letter_code
_entity_poly.pdbx_strand_id
1 'polypeptide(L)'
;MPRPATAATTEEPAEDDGTDLQEYRPMHIELDDLSRPEIAELLQEHLAGMFVHSPPESVHALPIEGLRSPDITFWSVWENGELLGCGALKELDPRHGEVKSMRTASAHVRKGVARAMLYHIIAEAKQRGYRRLSLETGSMAAFEPARQLYAGCGFGYCEPFGDYVNDPNSVFMTMEL
;
A
#
# COMPACT_ATOMS: atom_id res chain seq x y z
N MET A 1 -39.64 70.96 22.25
CA MET A 1 -38.66 69.93 22.55
C MET A 1 -38.66 68.94 21.43
N PRO A 2 -37.74 68.99 20.43
CA PRO A 2 -37.60 67.95 19.43
C PRO A 2 -36.69 66.79 19.94
N ARG A 3 -37.08 65.57 19.63
CA ARG A 3 -36.32 64.33 19.91
C ARG A 3 -35.13 64.25 18.96
N PRO A 4 -33.98 63.70 19.37
CA PRO A 4 -32.85 63.44 18.48
C PRO A 4 -33.09 62.21 17.63
N ALA A 5 -32.62 62.27 16.38
CA ALA A 5 -32.64 61.20 15.42
C ALA A 5 -31.63 60.10 15.78
N THR A 6 -32.07 58.84 15.68
CA THR A 6 -31.25 57.66 15.84
C THR A 6 -30.40 57.45 14.59
N ALA A 7 -29.08 57.40 14.75
CA ALA A 7 -28.16 57.07 13.70
C ALA A 7 -28.28 55.57 13.35
N ALA A 8 -28.48 55.26 12.10
CA ALA A 8 -28.40 53.89 11.57
C ALA A 8 -26.94 53.51 11.44
N THR A 9 -26.52 52.49 12.20
CA THR A 9 -25.22 51.82 12.04
C THR A 9 -25.35 50.88 10.84
N THR A 10 -24.61 51.16 9.81
CA THR A 10 -24.43 50.24 8.66
C THR A 10 -23.47 49.17 9.12
N GLU A 11 -23.95 47.94 9.31
CA GLU A 11 -23.10 46.77 9.46
C GLU A 11 -22.56 46.43 8.07
N GLU A 12 -21.25 46.50 7.89
CA GLU A 12 -20.54 45.93 6.76
C GLU A 12 -20.67 44.39 6.81
N PRO A 13 -20.93 43.73 5.66
CA PRO A 13 -20.90 42.27 5.64
C PRO A 13 -19.48 41.79 5.87
N ALA A 14 -19.32 40.87 6.85
CA ALA A 14 -18.09 40.14 7.09
C ALA A 14 -17.63 39.49 5.77
N GLU A 15 -16.42 39.81 5.34
CA GLU A 15 -15.76 39.11 4.25
C GLU A 15 -15.64 37.61 4.67
N ASP A 16 -16.27 36.77 3.87
CA ASP A 16 -16.07 35.34 3.90
C ASP A 16 -14.60 35.09 3.53
N ASP A 17 -13.76 34.96 4.53
CA ASP A 17 -12.39 34.50 4.39
C ASP A 17 -12.48 33.03 3.94
N GLY A 18 -12.44 32.82 2.64
CA GLY A 18 -12.43 31.51 1.99
C GLY A 18 -11.21 30.68 2.42
N THR A 19 -11.11 30.42 3.72
CA THR A 19 -10.21 29.40 4.25
C THR A 19 -10.78 28.07 3.78
N ASP A 20 -10.26 27.58 2.67
CA ASP A 20 -10.44 26.21 2.20
C ASP A 20 -9.93 25.29 3.33
N LEU A 21 -10.81 24.97 4.26
CA LEU A 21 -10.56 23.97 5.29
C LEU A 21 -10.50 22.64 4.54
N GLN A 22 -9.33 22.33 4.01
CA GLN A 22 -9.04 21.05 3.40
C GLN A 22 -9.36 19.99 4.44
N GLU A 23 -10.50 19.34 4.27
CA GLU A 23 -11.03 18.36 5.20
C GLU A 23 -9.97 17.28 5.43
N TYR A 24 -9.47 17.17 6.66
CA TYR A 24 -8.48 16.16 7.00
C TYR A 24 -9.05 14.77 6.69
N ARG A 25 -8.42 14.06 5.76
CA ARG A 25 -8.76 12.70 5.40
C ARG A 25 -7.70 11.75 5.96
N PRO A 26 -8.03 10.99 7.01
CA PRO A 26 -7.07 10.07 7.62
C PRO A 26 -6.62 8.99 6.63
N MET A 27 -5.52 8.35 6.95
CA MET A 27 -4.99 7.22 6.18
C MET A 27 -6.07 6.16 5.99
N HIS A 28 -6.32 5.78 4.74
CA HIS A 28 -7.28 4.76 4.36
C HIS A 28 -6.74 3.88 3.23
N ILE A 29 -7.25 2.67 3.17
CA ILE A 29 -6.92 1.67 2.14
C ILE A 29 -8.15 1.47 1.28
N GLU A 30 -7.97 1.49 -0.04
CA GLU A 30 -9.04 1.28 -0.99
C GLU A 30 -8.64 0.31 -2.10
N LEU A 31 -9.62 -0.37 -2.68
CA LEU A 31 -9.44 -1.13 -3.90
C LEU A 31 -9.01 -0.17 -5.02
N ASP A 32 -8.04 -0.59 -5.82
CA ASP A 32 -7.49 0.26 -6.87
C ASP A 32 -7.48 -0.50 -8.20
N ASP A 33 -7.92 0.18 -9.25
CA ASP A 33 -8.03 -0.38 -10.61
C ASP A 33 -6.77 -0.16 -11.45
N LEU A 34 -5.69 0.38 -10.83
CA LEU A 34 -4.41 0.65 -11.49
C LEU A 34 -4.50 1.69 -12.62
N SER A 35 -5.51 2.56 -12.60
CA SER A 35 -5.72 3.57 -13.64
C SER A 35 -5.07 4.92 -13.32
N ARG A 36 -4.73 5.18 -12.05
CA ARG A 36 -4.20 6.47 -11.61
C ARG A 36 -2.71 6.60 -11.93
N PRO A 37 -2.24 7.75 -12.44
CA PRO A 37 -0.84 7.96 -12.79
C PRO A 37 0.11 7.81 -11.58
N GLU A 38 -0.30 8.24 -10.38
CA GLU A 38 0.49 8.11 -9.15
C GLU A 38 0.80 6.64 -8.83
N ILE A 39 -0.15 5.74 -9.10
CA ILE A 39 0.05 4.29 -8.93
C ILE A 39 1.09 3.77 -9.94
N ALA A 40 0.97 4.18 -11.20
CA ALA A 40 1.93 3.79 -12.24
C ALA A 40 3.35 4.26 -11.90
N GLU A 41 3.51 5.49 -11.43
CA GLU A 41 4.79 6.05 -11.00
C GLU A 41 5.38 5.27 -9.82
N LEU A 42 4.58 4.98 -8.79
CA LEU A 42 5.00 4.20 -7.63
C LEU A 42 5.46 2.79 -8.01
N LEU A 43 4.73 2.12 -8.90
CA LEU A 43 5.08 0.78 -9.38
C LEU A 43 6.32 0.78 -10.26
N GLN A 44 6.54 1.80 -11.07
CA GLN A 44 7.78 1.97 -11.84
C GLN A 44 8.98 2.18 -10.92
N GLU A 45 8.85 3.02 -9.89
CA GLU A 45 9.88 3.24 -8.87
C GLU A 45 10.17 1.93 -8.12
N HIS A 46 9.14 1.19 -7.75
CA HIS A 46 9.30 -0.12 -7.10
C HIS A 46 10.10 -1.09 -7.97
N LEU A 47 9.71 -1.25 -9.23
CA LEU A 47 10.38 -2.16 -10.16
C LEU A 47 11.83 -1.74 -10.42
N ALA A 48 12.09 -0.45 -10.62
CA ALA A 48 13.44 0.08 -10.77
C ALA A 48 14.31 -0.21 -9.53
N GLY A 49 13.76 -0.04 -8.34
CA GLY A 49 14.45 -0.37 -7.08
C GLY A 49 14.79 -1.86 -6.97
N MET A 50 13.91 -2.74 -7.44
CA MET A 50 14.18 -4.18 -7.46
C MET A 50 15.39 -4.51 -8.35
N PHE A 51 15.47 -3.92 -9.54
CA PHE A 51 16.63 -4.13 -10.44
C PHE A 51 17.94 -3.53 -9.94
N VAL A 52 17.90 -2.54 -9.07
CA VAL A 52 19.11 -1.98 -8.43
C VAL A 52 19.69 -2.97 -7.41
N HIS A 53 18.84 -3.71 -6.71
CA HIS A 53 19.24 -4.54 -5.57
C HIS A 53 19.22 -6.05 -5.85
N SER A 54 18.66 -6.49 -6.98
CA SER A 54 18.54 -7.91 -7.33
C SER A 54 18.98 -8.16 -8.77
N PRO A 55 19.62 -9.30 -9.08
CA PRO A 55 19.83 -9.72 -10.46
C PRO A 55 18.50 -9.82 -11.20
N PRO A 56 18.44 -9.51 -12.51
CA PRO A 56 17.19 -9.52 -13.28
C PRO A 56 16.41 -10.84 -13.21
N GLU A 57 17.12 -11.96 -13.19
CA GLU A 57 16.54 -13.31 -13.10
C GLU A 57 15.88 -13.60 -11.74
N SER A 58 16.24 -12.83 -10.70
CA SER A 58 15.70 -12.96 -9.34
C SER A 58 14.63 -11.89 -9.02
N VAL A 59 14.26 -11.04 -9.99
CA VAL A 59 13.20 -10.05 -9.83
C VAL A 59 11.85 -10.67 -10.20
N HIS A 60 10.99 -10.86 -9.21
CA HIS A 60 9.66 -11.44 -9.35
C HIS A 60 8.52 -10.42 -9.22
N ALA A 61 8.86 -9.11 -9.19
CA ALA A 61 7.87 -8.05 -9.18
C ALA A 61 7.11 -8.01 -10.50
N LEU A 62 5.78 -7.89 -10.42
CA LEU A 62 4.93 -7.84 -11.60
C LEU A 62 4.87 -6.41 -12.16
N PRO A 63 4.90 -6.26 -13.50
CA PRO A 63 4.54 -5.00 -14.15
C PRO A 63 3.03 -4.72 -13.95
N ILE A 64 2.63 -3.49 -14.23
CA ILE A 64 1.23 -3.04 -14.02
C ILE A 64 0.22 -3.91 -14.77
N GLU A 65 0.54 -4.37 -15.97
CA GLU A 65 -0.31 -5.27 -16.78
C GLU A 65 -0.50 -6.63 -16.08
N GLY A 66 0.55 -7.15 -15.46
CA GLY A 66 0.48 -8.39 -14.69
C GLY A 66 -0.39 -8.25 -13.44
N LEU A 67 -0.41 -7.06 -12.82
CA LEU A 67 -1.25 -6.77 -11.65
C LEU A 67 -2.74 -6.65 -11.98
N ARG A 68 -3.10 -6.52 -13.26
CA ARG A 68 -4.50 -6.52 -13.74
C ARG A 68 -5.08 -7.91 -13.95
N SER A 69 -4.29 -8.96 -13.70
CA SER A 69 -4.77 -10.34 -13.79
C SER A 69 -5.96 -10.57 -12.84
N PRO A 70 -6.99 -11.36 -13.26
CA PRO A 70 -8.19 -11.60 -12.45
C PRO A 70 -7.93 -12.34 -11.14
N ASP A 71 -6.79 -13.02 -11.00
CA ASP A 71 -6.35 -13.69 -9.76
C ASP A 71 -5.64 -12.74 -8.78
N ILE A 72 -5.50 -11.46 -9.14
CA ILE A 72 -4.87 -10.44 -8.30
C ILE A 72 -5.88 -9.38 -7.88
N THR A 73 -5.87 -9.06 -6.58
CA THR A 73 -6.56 -7.91 -6.01
C THR A 73 -5.51 -6.90 -5.56
N PHE A 74 -5.67 -5.66 -5.99
CA PHE A 74 -4.72 -4.59 -5.72
C PHE A 74 -5.36 -3.49 -4.89
N TRP A 75 -4.63 -2.96 -3.91
CA TRP A 75 -5.05 -1.86 -3.03
C TRP A 75 -4.00 -0.76 -2.99
N SER A 76 -4.48 0.46 -2.78
CA SER A 76 -3.67 1.64 -2.53
C SER A 76 -3.99 2.25 -1.17
N VAL A 77 -2.99 2.93 -0.59
CA VAL A 77 -3.12 3.64 0.69
C VAL A 77 -3.01 5.13 0.44
N TRP A 78 -3.97 5.88 0.93
CA TRP A 78 -4.07 7.33 0.73
C TRP A 78 -4.25 8.07 2.05
N GLU A 79 -3.72 9.28 2.12
CA GLU A 79 -3.96 10.24 3.20
C GLU A 79 -3.97 11.65 2.61
N ASN A 80 -5.02 12.43 2.90
CA ASN A 80 -5.17 13.80 2.40
C ASN A 80 -5.01 13.94 0.86
N GLY A 81 -5.42 12.93 0.10
CA GLY A 81 -5.28 12.91 -1.37
C GLY A 81 -3.88 12.55 -1.88
N GLU A 82 -2.96 12.19 -1.00
CA GLU A 82 -1.60 11.77 -1.34
C GLU A 82 -1.47 10.24 -1.26
N LEU A 83 -0.81 9.64 -2.26
CA LEU A 83 -0.54 8.21 -2.28
C LEU A 83 0.61 7.87 -1.34
N LEU A 84 0.35 7.01 -0.35
CA LEU A 84 1.34 6.57 0.63
C LEU A 84 2.00 5.23 0.28
N GLY A 85 1.27 4.35 -0.38
CA GLY A 85 1.76 3.02 -0.72
C GLY A 85 0.73 2.13 -1.38
N CYS A 86 1.12 0.90 -1.65
CA CYS A 86 0.27 -0.11 -2.27
C CYS A 86 0.61 -1.52 -1.80
N GLY A 87 -0.25 -2.46 -2.16
CA GLY A 87 -0.05 -3.88 -1.97
C GLY A 87 -1.06 -4.71 -2.76
N ALA A 88 -0.76 -5.97 -2.98
CA ALA A 88 -1.60 -6.87 -3.73
C ALA A 88 -1.68 -8.26 -3.08
N LEU A 89 -2.77 -8.95 -3.36
CA LEU A 89 -3.01 -10.34 -3.00
C LEU A 89 -3.30 -11.13 -4.27
N LYS A 90 -2.46 -12.12 -4.55
CA LYS A 90 -2.66 -13.09 -5.63
C LYS A 90 -3.25 -14.37 -5.07
N GLU A 91 -4.33 -14.87 -5.68
CA GLU A 91 -4.85 -16.19 -5.40
C GLU A 91 -3.97 -17.24 -6.08
N LEU A 92 -3.33 -18.11 -5.30
CA LEU A 92 -2.56 -19.25 -5.83
C LEU A 92 -3.49 -20.47 -6.00
N ASP A 93 -4.34 -20.68 -5.01
CA ASP A 93 -5.41 -21.66 -4.99
C ASP A 93 -6.52 -21.19 -4.02
N PRO A 94 -7.68 -21.86 -3.91
CA PRO A 94 -8.79 -21.43 -3.05
C PRO A 94 -8.47 -21.30 -1.55
N ARG A 95 -7.30 -21.76 -1.11
CA ARG A 95 -6.87 -21.73 0.30
C ARG A 95 -5.52 -21.07 0.52
N HIS A 96 -4.85 -20.63 -0.54
CA HIS A 96 -3.49 -20.11 -0.47
C HIS A 96 -3.36 -18.83 -1.28
N GLY A 97 -2.98 -17.74 -0.63
CA GLY A 97 -2.71 -16.45 -1.26
C GLY A 97 -1.23 -16.06 -1.18
N GLU A 98 -0.81 -15.20 -2.08
CA GLU A 98 0.52 -14.61 -2.11
C GLU A 98 0.43 -13.08 -1.99
N VAL A 99 1.16 -12.51 -1.02
CA VAL A 99 1.36 -11.07 -0.90
C VAL A 99 2.33 -10.61 -1.97
N LYS A 100 1.95 -9.63 -2.77
CA LYS A 100 2.77 -9.07 -3.86
C LYS A 100 2.78 -7.55 -3.84
N SER A 101 3.78 -6.99 -4.49
CA SER A 101 3.87 -5.55 -4.82
C SER A 101 3.68 -4.62 -3.61
N MET A 102 4.16 -5.05 -2.45
CA MET A 102 4.20 -4.22 -1.25
C MET A 102 5.21 -3.09 -1.43
N ARG A 103 4.72 -1.86 -1.49
CA ARG A 103 5.57 -0.69 -1.62
C ARG A 103 5.02 0.49 -0.81
N THR A 104 5.88 1.13 -0.05
CA THR A 104 5.62 2.44 0.55
C THR A 104 6.35 3.51 -0.26
N ALA A 105 5.68 4.61 -0.57
CA ALA A 105 6.29 5.75 -1.23
C ALA A 105 7.45 6.29 -0.38
N SER A 106 8.54 6.71 -1.01
CA SER A 106 9.80 7.08 -0.33
C SER A 106 9.61 8.18 0.73
N ALA A 107 8.71 9.14 0.48
CA ALA A 107 8.38 10.21 1.41
C ALA A 107 7.59 9.75 2.65
N HIS A 108 7.04 8.55 2.64
CA HIS A 108 6.11 8.06 3.66
C HIS A 108 6.58 6.81 4.40
N VAL A 109 7.85 6.45 4.25
CA VAL A 109 8.46 5.33 5.00
C VAL A 109 8.43 5.59 6.51
N ARG A 110 8.34 4.51 7.29
CA ARG A 110 8.28 4.53 8.77
C ARG A 110 7.05 5.21 9.39
N LYS A 111 6.00 5.42 8.60
CA LYS A 111 4.69 5.93 9.08
C LYS A 111 3.67 4.81 9.33
N GLY A 112 4.08 3.55 9.27
CA GLY A 112 3.20 2.40 9.49
C GLY A 112 2.37 2.00 8.25
N VAL A 113 2.61 2.57 7.08
CA VAL A 113 1.87 2.31 5.83
C VAL A 113 1.94 0.84 5.43
N ALA A 114 3.14 0.27 5.35
CA ALA A 114 3.34 -1.12 4.98
C ALA A 114 2.68 -2.10 5.98
N ARG A 115 2.75 -1.79 7.26
CA ARG A 115 2.10 -2.59 8.32
C ARG A 115 0.58 -2.54 8.19
N ALA A 116 0.01 -1.38 7.95
CA ALA A 116 -1.44 -1.22 7.77
C ALA A 116 -1.91 -2.00 6.53
N MET A 117 -1.20 -1.90 5.41
CA MET A 117 -1.50 -2.66 4.21
C MET A 117 -1.39 -4.17 4.44
N LEU A 118 -0.34 -4.63 5.10
CA LEU A 118 -0.17 -6.06 5.37
C LEU A 118 -1.29 -6.62 6.26
N TYR A 119 -1.68 -5.90 7.30
CA TYR A 119 -2.83 -6.30 8.13
C TYR A 119 -4.14 -6.32 7.33
N HIS A 120 -4.33 -5.37 6.43
CA HIS A 120 -5.49 -5.37 5.52
C HIS A 120 -5.51 -6.62 4.63
N ILE A 121 -4.38 -6.97 4.01
CA ILE A 121 -4.24 -8.18 3.18
C ILE A 121 -4.49 -9.45 3.99
N ILE A 122 -3.94 -9.54 5.21
CA ILE A 122 -4.17 -10.69 6.10
C ILE A 122 -5.66 -10.83 6.43
N ALA A 123 -6.33 -9.73 6.76
CA ALA A 123 -7.77 -9.74 7.06
C ALA A 123 -8.60 -10.17 5.84
N GLU A 124 -8.27 -9.66 4.67
CA GLU A 124 -8.90 -10.03 3.41
C GLU A 124 -8.71 -11.51 3.08
N ALA A 125 -7.49 -12.03 3.24
CA ALA A 125 -7.19 -13.45 3.02
C ALA A 125 -8.01 -14.35 3.96
N LYS A 126 -8.13 -13.99 5.23
CA LYS A 126 -9.00 -14.70 6.20
C LYS A 126 -10.46 -14.67 5.78
N GLN A 127 -10.95 -13.51 5.35
CA GLN A 127 -12.34 -13.34 4.92
C GLN A 127 -12.65 -14.20 3.68
N ARG A 128 -11.69 -14.39 2.77
CA ARG A 128 -11.81 -15.29 1.61
C ARG A 128 -11.72 -16.77 1.95
N GLY A 129 -11.41 -17.11 3.19
CA GLY A 129 -11.26 -18.50 3.64
C GLY A 129 -9.90 -19.12 3.31
N TYR A 130 -8.88 -18.29 3.01
CA TYR A 130 -7.53 -18.80 2.85
C TYR A 130 -7.01 -19.33 4.19
N ARG A 131 -6.21 -20.37 4.13
CA ARG A 131 -5.57 -20.98 5.31
C ARG A 131 -4.09 -20.66 5.41
N ARG A 132 -3.53 -20.15 4.32
CA ARG A 132 -2.12 -19.82 4.23
C ARG A 132 -1.93 -18.56 3.41
N LEU A 133 -0.98 -17.75 3.83
CA LEU A 133 -0.51 -16.58 3.13
C LEU A 133 1.01 -16.67 3.02
N SER A 134 1.55 -16.51 1.82
CA SER A 134 2.98 -16.60 1.56
C SER A 134 3.48 -15.39 0.81
N LEU A 135 4.78 -15.19 0.78
CA LEU A 135 5.43 -14.12 0.04
C LEU A 135 6.86 -14.52 -0.36
N GLU A 136 7.35 -13.86 -1.38
CA GLU A 136 8.76 -13.86 -1.77
C GLU A 136 9.31 -12.45 -1.61
N THR A 137 10.52 -12.32 -1.11
CA THR A 137 11.27 -11.07 -1.00
C THR A 137 12.75 -11.31 -1.22
N GLY A 138 13.55 -10.25 -1.34
CA GLY A 138 14.98 -10.37 -1.55
C GLY A 138 15.73 -10.81 -0.29
N SER A 139 16.86 -11.50 -0.52
CA SER A 139 17.79 -11.91 0.55
C SER A 139 18.80 -10.81 0.92
N MET A 140 18.99 -9.79 0.05
CA MET A 140 19.98 -8.74 0.23
C MET A 140 19.62 -7.81 1.40
N ALA A 141 20.64 -7.10 1.92
CA ALA A 141 20.48 -6.19 3.07
C ALA A 141 19.42 -5.10 2.84
N ALA A 142 19.23 -4.64 1.61
CA ALA A 142 18.20 -3.66 1.27
C ALA A 142 16.77 -4.14 1.59
N PHE A 143 16.53 -5.44 1.64
CA PHE A 143 15.22 -6.05 1.96
C PHE A 143 15.06 -6.46 3.43
N GLU A 144 16.09 -6.24 4.25
CA GLU A 144 16.02 -6.58 5.69
C GLU A 144 14.84 -5.89 6.40
N PRO A 145 14.54 -4.60 6.18
CA PRO A 145 13.37 -3.96 6.80
C PRO A 145 12.05 -4.65 6.43
N ALA A 146 11.92 -5.11 5.18
CA ALA A 146 10.73 -5.84 4.73
C ALA A 146 10.61 -7.20 5.43
N ARG A 147 11.71 -7.97 5.50
CA ARG A 147 11.72 -9.26 6.22
C ARG A 147 11.37 -9.11 7.70
N GLN A 148 11.88 -8.08 8.36
CA GLN A 148 11.54 -7.77 9.75
C GLN A 148 10.07 -7.41 9.92
N LEU A 149 9.49 -6.64 9.00
CA LEU A 149 8.07 -6.35 9.01
C LEU A 149 7.23 -7.62 8.91
N TYR A 150 7.53 -8.48 7.95
CA TYR A 150 6.79 -9.74 7.75
C TYR A 150 6.93 -10.66 8.97
N ALA A 151 8.14 -10.85 9.48
CA ALA A 151 8.37 -11.65 10.69
C ALA A 151 7.61 -11.09 11.90
N GLY A 152 7.61 -9.78 12.08
CA GLY A 152 6.87 -9.10 13.15
C GLY A 152 5.35 -9.22 13.03
N CYS A 153 4.83 -9.54 11.84
CA CYS A 153 3.41 -9.78 11.59
C CYS A 153 3.03 -11.27 11.60
N GLY A 154 3.97 -12.17 11.90
CA GLY A 154 3.69 -13.59 12.08
C GLY A 154 4.14 -14.50 10.93
N PHE A 155 4.82 -13.98 9.92
CA PHE A 155 5.42 -14.81 8.87
C PHE A 155 6.70 -15.47 9.36
N GLY A 156 6.88 -16.74 9.03
CA GLY A 156 8.12 -17.49 9.23
C GLY A 156 8.76 -17.86 7.90
N TYR A 157 10.07 -18.14 7.91
CA TYR A 157 10.77 -18.58 6.71
C TYR A 157 10.29 -19.97 6.29
N CYS A 158 10.22 -20.19 4.97
CA CYS A 158 9.77 -21.44 4.39
C CYS A 158 10.52 -21.76 3.10
N GLU A 159 10.30 -22.97 2.57
CA GLU A 159 10.75 -23.36 1.24
C GLU A 159 9.97 -22.62 0.14
N PRO A 160 10.47 -22.59 -1.11
CA PRO A 160 9.73 -22.05 -2.25
C PRO A 160 8.32 -22.64 -2.35
N PHE A 161 7.37 -21.82 -2.74
CA PHE A 161 5.97 -22.20 -2.93
C PHE A 161 5.53 -21.86 -4.38
N GLY A 162 4.37 -22.39 -4.80
CA GLY A 162 3.86 -22.18 -6.15
C GLY A 162 4.88 -22.62 -7.21
N ASP A 163 5.13 -21.75 -8.17
CA ASP A 163 6.08 -22.02 -9.27
C ASP A 163 7.50 -21.50 -8.97
N TYR A 164 7.74 -20.99 -7.76
CA TYR A 164 9.07 -20.54 -7.36
C TYR A 164 10.06 -21.73 -7.21
N VAL A 165 11.31 -21.45 -7.53
CA VAL A 165 12.42 -22.36 -7.31
C VAL A 165 13.41 -21.77 -6.31
N ASN A 166 14.31 -22.60 -5.78
CA ASN A 166 15.39 -22.11 -4.92
C ASN A 166 16.25 -21.10 -5.67
N ASP A 167 16.44 -19.94 -5.06
CA ASP A 167 17.26 -18.84 -5.56
C ASP A 167 17.97 -18.20 -4.35
N PRO A 168 19.32 -18.08 -4.36
CA PRO A 168 20.05 -17.47 -3.25
C PRO A 168 19.70 -15.98 -3.05
N ASN A 169 19.10 -15.33 -4.05
CA ASN A 169 18.69 -13.94 -3.99
C ASN A 169 17.24 -13.75 -3.51
N SER A 170 16.51 -14.86 -3.30
CA SER A 170 15.12 -14.87 -2.84
C SER A 170 15.00 -15.51 -1.45
N VAL A 171 14.08 -14.98 -0.68
CA VAL A 171 13.63 -15.50 0.61
C VAL A 171 12.13 -15.71 0.54
N PHE A 172 11.69 -16.86 1.02
CA PHE A 172 10.28 -17.23 1.08
C PHE A 172 9.80 -17.23 2.51
N MET A 173 8.61 -16.65 2.74
CA MET A 173 8.00 -16.60 4.07
C MET A 173 6.52 -16.98 3.97
N THR A 174 5.99 -17.56 5.01
CA THR A 174 4.60 -18.02 5.08
C THR A 174 4.02 -17.85 6.46
N MET A 175 2.69 -17.73 6.54
CA MET A 175 1.94 -17.82 7.78
C MET A 175 0.68 -18.65 7.59
N GLU A 176 0.30 -19.40 8.60
CA GLU A 176 -1.03 -20.02 8.71
C GLU A 176 -2.02 -18.97 9.20
N LEU A 177 -3.23 -18.97 8.62
CA LEU A 177 -4.29 -18.00 8.91
C LEU A 177 -5.34 -18.53 9.88
#